data_3349d072229bbac821868482ba38a787
#
_entry.id   3349d072229bbac821868482ba38a787
#
_cell.length_a   1.000
_cell.length_b   1.000
_cell.length_c   1.000
_cell.angle_alpha   90.00
_cell.angle_beta   90.00
_cell.angle_gamma   90.00
#
_symmetry.space_group_name_H-M   'P 1'
#
loop_
_entity.id
_entity.type
_entity.pdbx_description
1 polymer ?
#
loop_
_entity_poly.entity_id
_entity_poly.type
_entity_poly.pdbx_seq_one_letter_code
_entity_poly.pdbx_strand_id
1 'polypeptide(L)'
;LGDVYKRQAEALADVCYPPEDLAAAISSGSFYTDGMIVAPCSMKTLSAIANGYSDSLLIRAADVCIKECRKVVLMPREMPLSRIHLRNMSLAAEAGCVIIPPMLTFYNDSKSVDDMINHALGKALMQFGIVPPGFQSWRGGRLSKEDK
;
A
#
# COMPACT_ATOMS: atom_id res chain seq x y z
N LEU A 1 -3.19 -3.08 -23.01
CA LEU A 1 -3.70 -2.15 -21.96
C LEU A 1 -2.73 -2.08 -20.78
N GLY A 2 -2.18 -3.19 -20.28
CA GLY A 2 -1.23 -3.20 -19.14
C GLY A 2 0.02 -2.34 -19.37
N ASP A 3 0.61 -2.39 -20.55
CA ASP A 3 1.84 -1.65 -20.89
C ASP A 3 1.62 -0.13 -20.97
N VAL A 4 0.42 0.32 -21.36
CA VAL A 4 0.09 1.75 -21.43
C VAL A 4 0.01 2.33 -20.02
N TYR A 5 -0.72 1.66 -19.11
CA TYR A 5 -0.84 2.10 -17.72
C TYR A 5 0.51 2.04 -16.98
N LYS A 6 1.32 1.00 -17.26
CA LYS A 6 2.67 0.90 -16.69
C LYS A 6 3.51 2.11 -17.08
N ARG A 7 3.57 2.47 -18.38
CA ARG A 7 4.31 3.64 -18.86
C ARG A 7 3.80 4.95 -18.27
N GLN A 8 2.49 5.09 -18.07
CA GLN A 8 1.92 6.27 -17.42
C GLN A 8 2.36 6.40 -15.96
N ALA A 9 2.36 5.30 -15.22
CA ALA A 9 2.84 5.28 -13.83
C ALA A 9 4.35 5.56 -13.75
N GLU A 10 5.14 4.96 -14.64
CA GLU A 10 6.59 5.19 -14.74
C GLU A 10 6.93 6.65 -15.04
N ALA A 11 6.12 7.31 -15.88
CA ALA A 11 6.32 8.73 -16.24
C ALA A 11 6.07 9.70 -15.05
N LEU A 12 5.42 9.26 -14.00
CA LEU A 12 5.16 10.04 -12.79
C LEU A 12 6.24 9.84 -11.70
N ALA A 13 7.12 8.85 -11.88
CA ALA A 13 8.17 8.55 -10.92
C ALA A 13 9.46 9.31 -11.26
N ASP A 14 10.17 9.77 -10.22
CA ASP A 14 11.49 10.39 -10.40
C ASP A 14 12.53 9.37 -10.87
N VAL A 15 12.42 8.13 -10.38
CA VAL A 15 13.31 7.01 -10.73
C VAL A 15 12.50 5.72 -10.86
N CYS A 16 12.78 4.97 -11.93
CA CYS A 16 12.24 3.61 -12.13
C CYS A 16 13.38 2.60 -12.16
N TYR A 17 13.20 1.51 -11.45
CA TYR A 17 14.18 0.42 -11.39
C TYR A 17 13.62 -0.84 -12.05
N PRO A 18 14.44 -1.58 -12.81
CA PRO A 18 14.10 -2.93 -13.24
C PRO A 18 13.87 -3.86 -12.03
N PRO A 19 12.86 -4.75 -12.06
CA PRO A 19 12.58 -5.66 -10.95
C PRO A 19 13.74 -6.58 -10.56
N GLU A 20 14.66 -6.84 -11.49
CA GLU A 20 15.81 -7.72 -11.34
C GLU A 20 17.06 -7.00 -10.83
N ASP A 21 17.05 -5.66 -10.75
CA ASP A 21 18.22 -4.86 -10.34
C ASP A 21 18.41 -4.86 -8.82
N LEU A 22 18.94 -5.93 -8.28
CA LEU A 22 19.27 -6.05 -6.86
C LEU A 22 20.46 -5.16 -6.43
N ALA A 23 21.13 -4.49 -7.37
CA ALA A 23 22.19 -3.52 -7.09
C ALA A 23 21.66 -2.08 -6.97
N ALA A 24 20.37 -1.85 -7.24
CA ALA A 24 19.74 -0.54 -7.10
C ALA A 24 19.89 0.05 -5.69
N ALA A 25 19.92 1.38 -5.59
CA ALA A 25 20.14 2.08 -4.31
C ALA A 25 19.15 1.66 -3.21
N ILE A 26 17.88 1.44 -3.57
CA ILE A 26 16.82 1.03 -2.64
C ILE A 26 17.00 -0.38 -2.05
N SER A 27 17.93 -1.18 -2.59
CA SER A 27 18.29 -2.48 -2.02
C SER A 27 19.18 -2.39 -0.79
N SER A 28 19.69 -1.19 -0.46
CA SER A 28 20.58 -0.91 0.66
C SER A 28 19.90 -0.11 1.76
N GLY A 29 20.06 -0.52 3.02
CA GLY A 29 19.57 0.22 4.18
C GLY A 29 20.18 1.61 4.37
N SER A 30 21.39 1.83 3.82
CA SER A 30 22.05 3.14 3.86
C SER A 30 21.41 4.18 2.93
N PHE A 31 20.65 3.75 1.92
CA PHE A 31 19.86 4.65 1.10
C PHE A 31 18.56 4.96 1.83
N TYR A 32 18.39 6.22 2.22
CA TYR A 32 17.22 6.63 2.99
C TYR A 32 15.97 6.76 2.13
N THR A 33 14.87 6.21 2.63
CA THR A 33 13.50 6.41 2.12
C THR A 33 12.56 6.57 3.30
N ASP A 34 11.46 7.30 3.13
CA ASP A 34 10.41 7.44 4.16
C ASP A 34 9.63 6.14 4.38
N GLY A 35 9.74 5.21 3.47
CA GLY A 35 9.10 3.90 3.50
C GLY A 35 8.69 3.42 2.12
N MET A 36 7.70 2.53 2.08
CA MET A 36 7.28 1.87 0.84
C MET A 36 5.78 1.60 0.83
N ILE A 37 5.14 1.81 -0.32
CA ILE A 37 3.77 1.34 -0.61
C ILE A 37 3.84 0.32 -1.73
N VAL A 38 3.29 -0.87 -1.50
CA VAL A 38 3.12 -1.91 -2.53
C VAL A 38 1.67 -1.91 -2.99
N ALA A 39 1.41 -1.31 -4.15
CA ALA A 39 0.07 -1.11 -4.70
C ALA A 39 0.03 -1.40 -6.21
N PRO A 40 -0.69 -2.45 -6.63
CA PRO A 40 -1.28 -3.50 -5.83
C PRO A 40 -0.23 -4.49 -5.27
N CYS A 41 -0.57 -5.18 -4.18
CA CYS A 41 0.24 -6.26 -3.62
C CYS A 41 -0.39 -7.61 -3.96
N SER A 42 0.29 -8.43 -4.78
CA SER A 42 -0.18 -9.79 -5.07
C SER A 42 0.03 -10.72 -3.88
N MET A 43 -0.73 -11.82 -3.81
CA MET A 43 -0.54 -12.82 -2.76
C MET A 43 0.85 -13.47 -2.81
N LYS A 44 1.47 -13.58 -4.00
CA LYS A 44 2.88 -13.99 -4.16
C LYS A 44 3.80 -13.01 -3.44
N THR A 45 3.66 -11.72 -3.74
CA THR A 45 4.47 -10.65 -3.14
C THR A 45 4.27 -10.58 -1.62
N LEU A 46 3.01 -10.62 -1.16
CA LEU A 46 2.68 -10.66 0.27
C LEU A 46 3.37 -11.85 0.97
N SER A 47 3.27 -13.05 0.39
CA SER A 47 3.90 -14.25 0.94
C SER A 47 5.42 -14.11 1.03
N ALA A 48 6.05 -13.57 -0.01
CA ALA A 48 7.50 -13.38 -0.04
C ALA A 48 7.96 -12.37 1.01
N ILE A 49 7.27 -11.23 1.15
CA ILE A 49 7.55 -10.22 2.18
C ILE A 49 7.36 -10.81 3.57
N ALA A 50 6.23 -11.51 3.82
CA ALA A 50 5.92 -12.11 5.12
C ALA A 50 6.94 -13.15 5.58
N ASN A 51 7.64 -13.79 4.63
CA ASN A 51 8.62 -14.85 4.92
C ASN A 51 10.07 -14.42 4.64
N GLY A 52 10.33 -13.15 4.29
CA GLY A 52 11.68 -12.64 4.04
C GLY A 52 12.36 -13.24 2.80
N TYR A 53 11.59 -13.69 1.80
CA TYR A 53 12.11 -14.32 0.59
C TYR A 53 12.33 -13.28 -0.52
N SER A 54 13.54 -12.73 -0.61
CA SER A 54 13.90 -11.60 -1.47
C SER A 54 14.43 -12.06 -2.84
N ASP A 55 13.54 -12.45 -3.74
CA ASP A 55 13.86 -12.89 -5.11
C ASP A 55 13.78 -11.76 -6.16
N SER A 56 13.38 -10.57 -5.77
CA SER A 56 13.25 -9.40 -6.64
C SER A 56 13.56 -8.11 -5.89
N LEU A 57 13.87 -7.05 -6.62
CA LEU A 57 14.14 -5.73 -6.04
C LEU A 57 12.98 -5.22 -5.19
N LEU A 58 11.73 -5.43 -5.61
CA LEU A 58 10.55 -5.02 -4.85
C LEU A 58 10.55 -5.64 -3.45
N ILE A 59 10.74 -6.96 -3.37
CA ILE A 59 10.72 -7.68 -2.10
C ILE A 59 11.95 -7.33 -1.27
N ARG A 60 13.12 -7.17 -1.91
CA ARG A 60 14.34 -6.72 -1.24
C ARG A 60 14.18 -5.33 -0.63
N ALA A 61 13.58 -4.37 -1.36
CA ALA A 61 13.32 -3.04 -0.85
C ALA A 61 12.35 -3.05 0.34
N ALA A 62 11.32 -3.91 0.31
CA ALA A 62 10.42 -4.10 1.44
C ALA A 62 11.14 -4.68 2.66
N ASP A 63 11.99 -5.71 2.47
CA ASP A 63 12.84 -6.29 3.53
C ASP A 63 13.77 -5.22 4.15
N VAL A 64 14.39 -4.39 3.30
CA VAL A 64 15.21 -3.26 3.76
C VAL A 64 14.39 -2.27 4.59
N CYS A 65 13.20 -1.89 4.13
CA CYS A 65 12.34 -0.99 4.90
C CYS A 65 11.97 -1.58 6.26
N ILE A 66 11.60 -2.87 6.31
CA ILE A 66 11.23 -3.56 7.56
C ILE A 66 12.42 -3.57 8.54
N LYS A 67 13.60 -4.02 8.10
CA LYS A 67 14.77 -4.12 8.98
C LYS A 67 15.32 -2.77 9.47
N GLU A 68 15.08 -1.70 8.71
CA GLU A 68 15.41 -0.32 9.09
C GLU A 68 14.28 0.38 9.84
N CYS A 69 13.23 -0.35 10.24
CA CYS A 69 12.04 0.18 10.93
C CYS A 69 11.33 1.28 10.15
N ARG A 70 11.40 1.25 8.82
CA ARG A 70 10.68 2.15 7.93
C ARG A 70 9.31 1.58 7.60
N LYS A 71 8.34 2.45 7.41
CA LYS A 71 6.96 2.04 7.16
C LYS A 71 6.79 1.31 5.83
N VAL A 72 6.14 0.16 5.87
CA VAL A 72 5.75 -0.59 4.67
C VAL A 72 4.23 -0.74 4.67
N VAL A 73 3.58 -0.25 3.62
CA VAL A 73 2.15 -0.39 3.41
C VAL A 73 1.92 -1.37 2.28
N LEU A 74 1.14 -2.40 2.56
CA LEU A 74 0.76 -3.42 1.57
C LEU A 74 -0.73 -3.26 1.24
N MET A 75 -1.06 -3.19 -0.05
CA MET A 75 -2.44 -3.12 -0.53
C MET A 75 -2.82 -4.43 -1.26
N PRO A 76 -3.04 -5.52 -0.50
CA PRO A 76 -3.36 -6.82 -1.08
C PRO A 76 -4.77 -6.82 -1.67
N ARG A 77 -4.92 -7.41 -2.87
CA ARG A 77 -6.22 -7.60 -3.51
C ARG A 77 -6.39 -9.04 -3.95
N GLU A 78 -7.23 -9.75 -3.23
CA GLU A 78 -7.62 -11.14 -3.54
C GLU A 78 -9.00 -11.45 -2.96
N MET A 79 -9.76 -12.28 -3.65
CA MET A 79 -11.08 -12.73 -3.22
C MET A 79 -11.44 -14.07 -3.90
N PRO A 80 -11.86 -15.11 -3.14
CA PRO A 80 -11.88 -15.19 -1.67
C PRO A 80 -10.48 -15.35 -1.07
N LEU A 81 -10.33 -15.04 0.22
CA LEU A 81 -9.08 -15.25 0.94
C LEU A 81 -8.99 -16.69 1.48
N SER A 82 -7.87 -17.36 1.19
CA SER A 82 -7.55 -18.66 1.79
C SER A 82 -6.95 -18.47 3.20
N ARG A 83 -6.90 -19.56 3.99
CA ARG A 83 -6.22 -19.57 5.28
C ARG A 83 -4.73 -19.22 5.16
N ILE A 84 -4.09 -19.58 4.04
CA ILE A 84 -2.69 -19.23 3.76
C ILE A 84 -2.56 -17.72 3.55
N HIS A 85 -3.46 -17.09 2.81
CA HIS A 85 -3.46 -15.65 2.60
C HIS A 85 -3.62 -14.90 3.94
N LEU A 86 -4.60 -15.30 4.77
CA LEU A 86 -4.83 -14.70 6.08
C LEU A 86 -3.63 -14.86 7.01
N ARG A 87 -2.99 -16.03 7.03
CA ARG A 87 -1.77 -16.26 7.81
C ARG A 87 -0.63 -15.35 7.34
N ASN A 88 -0.40 -15.23 6.03
CA ASN A 88 0.65 -14.36 5.51
C ASN A 88 0.37 -12.87 5.78
N MET A 89 -0.89 -12.44 5.78
CA MET A 89 -1.26 -11.08 6.21
C MET A 89 -0.93 -10.86 7.69
N SER A 90 -1.21 -11.84 8.56
CA SER A 90 -0.85 -11.77 9.99
C SER A 90 0.66 -11.67 10.17
N LEU A 91 1.42 -12.54 9.53
CA LEU A 91 2.89 -12.53 9.60
C LEU A 91 3.48 -11.21 9.09
N ALA A 92 2.98 -10.67 7.99
CA ALA A 92 3.42 -9.38 7.49
C ALA A 92 3.09 -8.24 8.46
N ALA A 93 1.92 -8.27 9.10
CA ALA A 93 1.54 -7.30 10.11
C ALA A 93 2.41 -7.41 11.38
N GLU A 94 2.73 -8.63 11.83
CA GLU A 94 3.66 -8.90 12.94
C GLU A 94 5.07 -8.40 12.64
N ALA A 95 5.51 -8.45 11.36
CA ALA A 95 6.77 -7.87 10.89
C ALA A 95 6.75 -6.33 10.80
N GLY A 96 5.63 -5.68 11.10
CA GLY A 96 5.48 -4.22 11.11
C GLY A 96 4.87 -3.62 9.85
N CYS A 97 4.41 -4.44 8.90
CA CYS A 97 3.71 -3.92 7.73
C CYS A 97 2.29 -3.45 8.08
N VAL A 98 1.84 -2.39 7.44
CA VAL A 98 0.44 -1.96 7.49
C VAL A 98 -0.32 -2.60 6.33
N ILE A 99 -1.35 -3.38 6.65
CA ILE A 99 -2.16 -4.08 5.65
C ILE A 99 -3.40 -3.24 5.34
N ILE A 100 -3.51 -2.76 4.10
CA ILE A 100 -4.65 -1.94 3.64
C ILE A 100 -5.23 -2.58 2.37
N PRO A 101 -6.13 -3.57 2.49
CA PRO A 101 -6.86 -4.05 1.33
C PRO A 101 -7.67 -2.89 0.71
N PRO A 102 -7.72 -2.74 -0.62
CA PRO A 102 -8.44 -1.65 -1.27
C PRO A 102 -9.96 -1.92 -1.24
N MET A 103 -10.54 -1.81 -0.05
CA MET A 103 -11.98 -1.97 0.17
C MET A 103 -12.70 -0.67 -0.13
N LEU A 104 -13.78 -0.76 -0.92
CA LEU A 104 -14.63 0.39 -1.19
C LEU A 104 -15.51 0.69 0.02
N THR A 105 -15.65 1.97 0.35
CA THR A 105 -16.47 2.45 1.47
C THR A 105 -17.67 3.24 0.93
N PHE A 106 -18.86 2.97 1.49
CA PHE A 106 -20.11 3.57 1.05
C PHE A 106 -20.71 4.55 2.08
N TYR A 107 -20.14 4.62 3.29
CA TYR A 107 -20.66 5.44 4.40
C TYR A 107 -20.00 6.82 4.53
N ASN A 108 -19.05 7.14 3.65
CA ASN A 108 -18.27 8.39 3.68
C ASN A 108 -18.78 9.45 2.69
N ASP A 109 -20.04 9.34 2.27
CA ASP A 109 -20.68 10.25 1.30
C ASP A 109 -19.97 10.31 -0.07
N SER A 110 -19.25 9.25 -0.44
CA SER A 110 -18.64 9.11 -1.77
C SER A 110 -19.71 9.10 -2.84
N LYS A 111 -19.54 9.93 -3.88
CA LYS A 111 -20.53 10.11 -4.95
C LYS A 111 -20.13 9.42 -6.25
N SER A 112 -18.90 8.96 -6.33
CA SER A 112 -18.33 8.28 -7.49
C SER A 112 -17.46 7.11 -7.09
N VAL A 113 -17.16 6.23 -8.03
CA VAL A 113 -16.16 5.15 -7.84
C VAL A 113 -14.78 5.75 -7.59
N ASP A 114 -14.45 6.85 -8.26
CA ASP A 114 -13.17 7.53 -8.08
C ASP A 114 -13.02 8.08 -6.65
N ASP A 115 -14.09 8.59 -6.04
CA ASP A 115 -14.06 9.01 -4.63
C ASP A 115 -13.74 7.84 -3.70
N MET A 116 -14.32 6.66 -3.96
CA MET A 116 -14.07 5.45 -3.17
C MET A 116 -12.64 4.95 -3.34
N ILE A 117 -12.10 4.97 -4.57
CA ILE A 117 -10.71 4.62 -4.85
C ILE A 117 -9.77 5.61 -4.16
N ASN A 118 -10.02 6.91 -4.30
CA ASN A 118 -9.22 7.97 -3.68
C ASN A 118 -9.25 7.87 -2.14
N HIS A 119 -10.37 7.45 -1.56
CA HIS A 119 -10.44 7.19 -0.13
C HIS A 119 -9.51 6.03 0.30
N ALA A 120 -9.53 4.91 -0.43
CA ALA A 120 -8.64 3.78 -0.13
C ALA A 120 -7.16 4.15 -0.29
N LEU A 121 -6.80 4.85 -1.36
CA LEU A 121 -5.44 5.36 -1.59
C LEU A 121 -5.04 6.39 -0.53
N GLY A 122 -5.95 7.28 -0.16
CA GLY A 122 -5.73 8.26 0.88
C GLY A 122 -5.39 7.61 2.22
N LYS A 123 -6.05 6.50 2.58
CA LYS A 123 -5.71 5.73 3.79
C LYS A 123 -4.27 5.20 3.77
N ALA A 124 -3.75 4.81 2.59
CA ALA A 124 -2.37 4.38 2.45
C ALA A 124 -1.40 5.56 2.59
N LEU A 125 -1.68 6.70 1.94
CA LEU A 125 -0.85 7.91 2.00
C LEU A 125 -0.81 8.52 3.40
N MET A 126 -1.94 8.49 4.13
CA MET A 126 -2.01 8.97 5.52
C MET A 126 -1.06 8.23 6.46
N GLN A 127 -0.66 7.00 6.12
CA GLN A 127 0.36 6.29 6.91
C GLN A 127 1.71 7.03 6.89
N PHE A 128 1.95 7.86 5.90
CA PHE A 128 3.14 8.71 5.74
C PHE A 128 2.90 10.18 6.10
N GLY A 129 1.76 10.49 6.72
CA GLY A 129 1.37 11.87 7.04
C GLY A 129 0.92 12.70 5.83
N ILE A 130 0.73 12.06 4.67
CA ILE A 130 0.26 12.72 3.45
C ILE A 130 -1.26 12.64 3.40
N VAL A 131 -1.93 13.79 3.44
CA VAL A 131 -3.38 13.90 3.29
C VAL A 131 -3.66 14.40 1.87
N PRO A 132 -4.17 13.55 0.96
CA PRO A 132 -4.43 13.98 -0.41
C PRO A 132 -5.58 14.99 -0.48
N PRO A 133 -5.57 15.89 -1.48
CA PRO A 133 -6.69 16.82 -1.70
C PRO A 133 -8.02 16.07 -1.84
N GLY A 134 -9.07 16.59 -1.20
CA GLY A 134 -10.41 15.99 -1.25
C GLY A 134 -10.62 14.76 -0.35
N PHE A 135 -9.60 14.32 0.40
CA PHE A 135 -9.77 13.24 1.37
C PHE A 135 -10.71 13.66 2.51
N GLN A 136 -11.82 12.94 2.64
CA GLN A 136 -12.80 13.20 3.69
C GLN A 136 -12.53 12.33 4.91
N SER A 137 -12.07 12.96 5.99
CA SER A 137 -11.95 12.31 7.29
C SER A 137 -13.31 12.17 7.95
N TRP A 138 -13.57 11.05 8.61
CA TRP A 138 -14.75 10.90 9.46
C TRP A 138 -14.68 11.92 10.63
N ARG A 139 -15.67 12.82 10.69
CA ARG A 139 -15.73 13.87 11.72
C ARG A 139 -16.70 13.56 12.86
N GLY A 140 -17.26 12.33 12.89
CA GLY A 140 -18.33 11.96 13.80
C GLY A 140 -19.69 12.51 13.32
N GLY A 141 -20.74 11.69 13.40
CA GLY A 141 -22.12 12.14 13.18
C GLY A 141 -22.58 12.94 14.42
N ARG A 142 -22.41 14.24 14.43
CA ARG A 142 -23.27 15.07 15.29
C ARG A 142 -24.61 15.12 14.58
N LEU A 143 -25.60 14.40 15.13
CA LEU A 143 -26.98 14.71 14.80
C LEU A 143 -27.16 16.19 15.18
N SER A 144 -27.36 17.04 14.19
CA SER A 144 -27.76 18.42 14.45
C SER A 144 -29.08 18.38 15.18
N LYS A 145 -29.26 19.19 16.23
CA LYS A 145 -30.51 19.27 17.01
C LYS A 145 -31.67 19.81 16.19
N GLU A 146 -31.51 20.00 14.88
CA GLU A 146 -32.49 20.60 13.96
C GLU A 146 -33.32 19.56 13.19
N ASP A 147 -33.02 18.24 13.34
CA ASP A 147 -33.78 17.16 12.71
C ASP A 147 -34.75 16.47 13.70
N LYS A 148 -35.41 17.25 14.59
CA LYS A 148 -36.52 16.76 15.41
C LYS A 148 -37.79 17.58 15.17
#